data_f0956e00c2c110f33ffd8d486111f4ba
#
_entry.id   f0956e00c2c110f33ffd8d486111f4ba
#
_cell.length_a   1.000
_cell.length_b   1.000
_cell.length_c   1.000
_cell.angle_alpha   90.00
_cell.angle_beta   90.00
_cell.angle_gamma   90.00
#
_symmetry.space_group_name_H-M   'P 1'
#
loop_
_entity.id
_entity.type
_entity.pdbx_description
1 polymer ?
#
loop_
_entity_poly.entity_id
_entity_poly.type
_entity_poly.pdbx_seq_one_letter_code
_entity_poly.pdbx_strand_id
1 'polypeptide(L)'
;PHDFASIVEGCTDSSACNYDADANTDDGSCAVNDCAGVCGGDAVADCAGTCSGSAVVGCDDVCDSGLVNDECGDCGGDGSACAAAVELFFSEHAEGSSSNKYFEVFNPSSDAVSLASYQFVNCANGCDDWEYTNDFADGATVPAGGTWTVCHGSFAGDQTVCDETRTLYHNGDDAQGLIHTPTSTLLDVVGGIGADPGSGWEVAGVADGTKDHTIVRKSDVTSGNAGDWAASAGTDYNDSEWVVLPQNTWDYMGSHPHTFTFDCAG
;
A
#
# COMPACT_ATOMS: atom_id res chain seq x y z
N PRO A 1 2.26 49.88 72.22
CA PRO A 1 2.20 50.18 70.80
C PRO A 1 2.50 48.93 70.04
N HIS A 2 1.57 48.51 69.21
CA HIS A 2 1.83 47.43 68.25
C HIS A 2 2.44 48.11 67.03
N ASP A 3 3.74 47.86 66.81
CA ASP A 3 4.40 48.23 65.56
C ASP A 3 3.82 47.29 64.47
N PHE A 4 2.98 47.79 63.59
CA PHE A 4 2.60 47.12 62.37
C PHE A 4 3.79 47.29 61.44
N ALA A 5 4.52 46.18 61.19
CA ALA A 5 5.49 46.15 60.12
C ALA A 5 4.77 46.55 58.80
N SER A 6 5.30 47.58 58.15
CA SER A 6 4.74 48.02 56.86
C SER A 6 4.82 46.88 55.89
N ILE A 7 3.71 46.55 55.24
CA ILE A 7 3.71 45.59 54.14
C ILE A 7 4.42 46.25 52.95
N VAL A 8 5.46 45.63 52.48
CA VAL A 8 6.17 45.94 51.22
C VAL A 8 5.95 44.84 50.29
N GLU A 9 5.17 45.08 49.27
CA GLU A 9 4.86 44.10 48.22
C GLU A 9 5.93 44.15 47.14
N GLY A 10 6.31 42.98 46.58
CA GLY A 10 7.29 42.82 45.53
C GLY A 10 7.74 41.36 45.39
N CYS A 11 8.65 41.08 44.48
CA CYS A 11 9.19 39.74 44.30
C CYS A 11 10.12 39.35 45.47
N THR A 12 9.77 38.32 46.22
CA THR A 12 10.54 37.83 47.38
C THR A 12 11.48 36.66 47.03
N ASP A 13 11.49 36.15 45.79
CA ASP A 13 12.40 35.08 45.33
C ASP A 13 13.75 35.67 44.97
N SER A 14 14.77 35.34 45.77
CA SER A 14 16.14 35.81 45.55
C SER A 14 16.80 35.30 44.30
N SER A 15 16.20 34.31 43.60
CA SER A 15 16.65 33.80 42.30
C SER A 15 16.01 34.53 41.10
N ALA A 16 14.97 35.30 41.34
CA ALA A 16 14.32 36.12 40.34
C ALA A 16 15.17 37.31 39.91
N CYS A 17 15.10 37.68 38.64
CA CYS A 17 15.86 38.81 38.10
C CYS A 17 15.35 40.19 38.62
N ASN A 18 14.11 40.23 39.09
CA ASN A 18 13.46 41.42 39.69
C ASN A 18 13.26 41.26 41.21
N TYR A 19 14.13 40.47 41.87
CA TYR A 19 14.10 40.35 43.33
C TYR A 19 14.16 41.69 44.01
N ASP A 20 13.26 41.93 44.97
CA ASP A 20 13.24 43.09 45.82
C ASP A 20 13.58 42.69 47.27
N ALA A 21 14.76 43.09 47.72
CA ALA A 21 15.24 42.76 49.06
C ALA A 21 14.45 43.45 50.22
N ASP A 22 13.69 44.48 49.89
CA ASP A 22 12.86 45.18 50.83
C ASP A 22 11.43 44.64 50.94
N ALA A 23 11.02 43.78 49.95
CA ALA A 23 9.72 43.14 49.97
C ALA A 23 9.62 42.07 51.05
N ASN A 24 8.49 42.13 51.80
CA ASN A 24 8.14 41.13 52.79
C ASN A 24 6.84 40.36 52.49
N THR A 25 6.24 40.67 51.37
CA THR A 25 5.04 40.01 50.84
C THR A 25 5.21 39.87 49.35
N ASP A 26 5.13 38.63 48.87
CA ASP A 26 5.18 38.33 47.44
C ASP A 26 3.90 38.82 46.76
N ASP A 27 4.05 39.60 45.71
CA ASP A 27 2.98 40.16 44.89
C ASP A 27 2.74 39.38 43.60
N GLY A 28 3.47 38.26 43.39
CA GLY A 28 3.41 37.43 42.20
C GLY A 28 4.15 37.99 40.97
N SER A 29 4.94 39.07 41.17
CA SER A 29 5.67 39.76 40.08
C SER A 29 7.03 39.11 39.75
N CYS A 30 7.42 38.04 40.46
CA CYS A 30 8.70 37.38 40.24
C CYS A 30 8.88 36.93 38.78
N ALA A 31 9.99 37.32 38.17
CA ALA A 31 10.31 37.04 36.80
C ALA A 31 11.69 36.39 36.66
N VAL A 32 11.88 35.65 35.59
CA VAL A 32 13.20 35.08 35.20
C VAL A 32 13.73 35.81 33.97
N ASN A 33 15.04 35.76 33.76
CA ASN A 33 15.60 36.25 32.51
C ASN A 33 15.20 35.35 31.36
N ASP A 34 14.86 35.94 30.23
CA ASP A 34 14.75 35.24 28.98
C ASP A 34 16.13 34.84 28.44
N CYS A 35 16.18 34.16 27.29
CA CYS A 35 17.45 33.74 26.69
C CYS A 35 18.34 34.93 26.26
N ALA A 36 17.81 36.15 26.09
CA ALA A 36 18.55 37.36 25.79
C ALA A 36 19.04 38.08 27.06
N GLY A 37 18.71 37.56 28.26
CA GLY A 37 19.06 38.15 29.55
C GLY A 37 18.14 39.29 29.97
N VAL A 38 16.99 39.45 29.34
CA VAL A 38 15.99 40.47 29.71
C VAL A 38 15.06 39.89 30.78
N CYS A 39 14.99 40.61 31.92
CA CYS A 39 14.12 40.16 33.01
C CYS A 39 12.63 40.23 32.63
N GLY A 40 11.94 39.09 32.70
CA GLY A 40 10.55 38.96 32.27
C GLY A 40 10.34 39.10 30.76
N GLY A 41 11.39 38.95 29.96
CA GLY A 41 11.32 39.00 28.51
C GLY A 41 10.71 37.72 27.90
N ASP A 42 10.30 37.81 26.64
CA ASP A 42 9.61 36.74 25.90
C ASP A 42 10.54 36.00 24.90
N ALA A 43 11.83 36.32 24.87
CA ALA A 43 12.76 35.70 23.93
C ALA A 43 12.99 34.23 24.30
N VAL A 44 12.78 33.31 23.32
CA VAL A 44 12.94 31.87 23.48
C VAL A 44 14.17 31.43 22.70
N ALA A 45 14.92 30.46 23.24
CA ALA A 45 15.97 29.81 22.47
C ALA A 45 15.35 28.81 21.50
N ASP A 46 15.90 28.73 20.27
CA ASP A 46 15.57 27.71 19.30
C ASP A 46 16.14 26.35 19.70
N CYS A 47 15.89 25.30 18.91
CA CYS A 47 16.38 23.97 19.21
C CYS A 47 17.92 23.84 19.18
N ALA A 48 18.63 24.76 18.53
CA ALA A 48 20.08 24.85 18.55
C ALA A 48 20.63 25.65 19.74
N GLY A 49 19.75 26.17 20.61
CA GLY A 49 20.11 27.01 21.78
C GLY A 49 20.39 28.47 21.44
N THR A 50 20.09 28.94 20.22
CA THR A 50 20.27 30.33 19.83
C THR A 50 19.05 31.12 20.23
N CYS A 51 19.28 32.18 21.05
CA CYS A 51 18.20 33.05 21.51
C CYS A 51 17.56 33.78 20.32
N SER A 52 16.25 33.70 20.22
CA SER A 52 15.45 34.22 19.09
C SER A 52 15.94 33.68 17.72
N GLY A 53 16.56 32.54 17.71
CA GLY A 53 16.96 31.82 16.49
C GLY A 53 15.76 31.26 15.76
N SER A 54 16.01 30.71 14.56
CA SER A 54 14.98 30.18 13.67
C SER A 54 15.10 28.67 13.43
N ALA A 55 16.05 27.98 14.10
CA ALA A 55 16.21 26.55 13.97
C ALA A 55 14.99 25.82 14.54
N VAL A 56 14.43 24.90 13.75
CA VAL A 56 13.27 24.09 14.12
C VAL A 56 13.64 22.60 14.20
N VAL A 57 12.95 21.87 15.07
CA VAL A 57 13.10 20.41 15.12
C VAL A 57 12.42 19.82 13.91
N GLY A 58 13.14 19.00 13.14
CA GLY A 58 12.57 18.23 12.04
C GLY A 58 11.69 17.07 12.53
N CYS A 59 11.03 16.42 11.61
CA CYS A 59 10.20 15.25 11.91
C CYS A 59 11.01 14.03 12.43
N ASP A 60 12.34 14.05 12.25
CA ASP A 60 13.30 13.07 12.75
C ASP A 60 13.81 13.38 14.17
N ASP A 61 13.16 14.32 14.86
CA ASP A 61 13.56 14.86 16.18
C ASP A 61 14.97 15.49 16.20
N VAL A 62 15.54 15.78 15.04
CA VAL A 62 16.86 16.43 14.93
C VAL A 62 16.68 17.92 14.67
N CYS A 63 17.41 18.74 15.47
CA CYS A 63 17.37 20.19 15.33
C CYS A 63 17.99 20.61 13.98
N ASP A 64 17.24 21.44 13.23
CA ASP A 64 17.65 22.03 11.96
C ASP A 64 17.97 20.99 10.86
N SER A 65 17.38 19.78 10.94
CA SER A 65 17.53 18.75 9.91
C SER A 65 16.87 19.17 8.58
N GLY A 66 15.89 20.05 8.60
CA GLY A 66 15.12 20.48 7.45
C GLY A 66 14.13 19.41 6.95
N LEU A 67 14.06 18.24 7.61
CA LEU A 67 13.12 17.20 7.25
C LEU A 67 11.71 17.56 7.73
N VAL A 68 10.75 17.33 6.85
CA VAL A 68 9.31 17.47 7.12
C VAL A 68 8.61 16.17 6.79
N ASN A 69 7.48 15.91 7.42
CA ASN A 69 6.64 14.80 6.98
C ASN A 69 6.11 15.09 5.59
N ASP A 70 6.14 14.07 4.74
CA ASP A 70 5.43 14.10 3.46
C ASP A 70 3.90 13.98 3.68
N GLU A 71 3.14 13.91 2.60
CA GLU A 71 1.67 13.75 2.67
C GLU A 71 1.22 12.40 3.25
N CYS A 72 2.13 11.43 3.34
CA CYS A 72 1.90 10.12 3.98
C CYS A 72 2.17 10.13 5.48
N GLY A 73 2.83 11.18 5.99
CA GLY A 73 3.32 11.27 7.35
C GLY A 73 4.72 10.70 7.54
N ASP A 74 5.39 10.29 6.47
CA ASP A 74 6.76 9.77 6.51
C ASP A 74 7.77 10.91 6.56
N CYS A 75 8.66 10.87 7.56
CA CYS A 75 9.66 11.89 7.74
C CYS A 75 10.71 11.86 6.62
N GLY A 76 10.77 12.96 5.83
CA GLY A 76 11.68 13.06 4.69
C GLY A 76 11.26 12.20 3.50
N GLY A 77 10.05 11.66 3.51
CA GLY A 77 9.48 10.91 2.40
C GLY A 77 9.20 11.78 1.17
N ASP A 78 8.86 11.14 0.08
CA ASP A 78 8.53 11.76 -1.21
C ASP A 78 7.03 11.64 -1.58
N GLY A 79 6.19 11.17 -0.66
CA GLY A 79 4.76 10.94 -0.87
C GLY A 79 4.43 9.63 -1.58
N SER A 80 5.43 8.85 -1.99
CA SER A 80 5.19 7.61 -2.75
C SER A 80 4.53 6.51 -1.90
N ALA A 81 4.75 6.53 -0.59
CA ALA A 81 4.22 5.52 0.33
C ALA A 81 2.68 5.59 0.49
N CYS A 82 2.06 6.76 0.25
CA CYS A 82 0.61 6.93 0.28
C CYS A 82 0.03 7.36 -1.08
N ALA A 83 0.82 7.25 -2.15
CA ALA A 83 0.27 7.41 -3.48
C ALA A 83 -0.94 6.47 -3.62
N ALA A 84 -2.04 6.97 -4.12
CA ALA A 84 -3.21 6.13 -4.37
C ALA A 84 -2.79 4.92 -5.21
N ALA A 85 -3.25 3.73 -4.82
CA ALA A 85 -3.00 2.54 -5.60
C ALA A 85 -3.45 2.76 -7.05
N VAL A 86 -2.59 2.46 -8.01
CA VAL A 86 -3.03 2.31 -9.39
C VAL A 86 -3.87 1.03 -9.43
N GLU A 87 -4.99 1.09 -10.12
CA GLU A 87 -5.95 -0.02 -10.26
C GLU A 87 -5.39 -1.16 -11.14
N LEU A 88 -4.22 -1.70 -10.76
CA LEU A 88 -3.67 -2.90 -11.39
C LEU A 88 -4.62 -4.08 -11.15
N PHE A 89 -4.73 -4.98 -12.13
CA PHE A 89 -5.57 -6.17 -11.99
C PHE A 89 -5.02 -7.36 -12.78
N PHE A 90 -5.49 -8.56 -12.45
CA PHE A 90 -5.15 -9.76 -13.18
C PHE A 90 -5.83 -9.77 -14.55
N SER A 91 -5.05 -9.72 -15.63
CA SER A 91 -5.53 -9.89 -17.00
C SER A 91 -5.66 -11.35 -17.42
N GLU A 92 -4.81 -12.21 -16.86
CA GLU A 92 -4.84 -13.65 -17.09
C GLU A 92 -4.46 -14.43 -15.83
N HIS A 93 -5.03 -15.63 -15.71
CA HIS A 93 -4.64 -16.60 -14.70
C HIS A 93 -4.76 -18.00 -15.28
N ALA A 94 -3.74 -18.82 -15.12
CA ALA A 94 -3.74 -20.17 -15.67
C ALA A 94 -3.30 -21.19 -14.65
N GLU A 95 -4.09 -22.24 -14.54
CA GLU A 95 -3.68 -23.53 -14.04
C GLU A 95 -3.72 -24.52 -15.19
N GLY A 96 -2.55 -24.76 -15.77
CA GLY A 96 -2.39 -25.75 -16.84
C GLY A 96 -1.92 -27.09 -16.30
N SER A 97 -1.55 -27.98 -17.20
CA SER A 97 -1.04 -29.29 -16.82
C SER A 97 0.29 -29.19 -16.07
N SER A 98 0.41 -29.84 -14.91
CA SER A 98 1.65 -29.89 -14.11
C SER A 98 2.13 -28.50 -13.68
N SER A 99 3.29 -28.06 -14.16
CA SER A 99 3.90 -26.77 -13.85
C SER A 99 3.54 -25.66 -14.86
N ASN A 100 2.55 -25.86 -15.71
CA ASN A 100 2.10 -24.86 -16.67
C ASN A 100 1.17 -23.85 -15.99
N LYS A 101 1.76 -23.07 -15.08
CA LYS A 101 1.05 -22.09 -14.27
C LYS A 101 1.65 -20.71 -14.51
N TYR A 102 0.77 -19.72 -14.64
CA TYR A 102 1.14 -18.31 -14.68
C TYR A 102 -0.01 -17.42 -14.24
N PHE A 103 0.29 -16.20 -13.96
CA PHE A 103 -0.68 -15.12 -13.91
C PHE A 103 -0.07 -13.87 -14.56
N GLU A 104 -0.92 -12.99 -15.02
CA GLU A 104 -0.54 -11.74 -15.64
C GLU A 104 -1.24 -10.57 -14.97
N VAL A 105 -0.50 -9.50 -14.69
CA VAL A 105 -1.00 -8.25 -14.13
C VAL A 105 -1.00 -7.19 -15.21
N PHE A 106 -2.11 -6.49 -15.41
CA PHE A 106 -2.27 -5.41 -16.36
C PHE A 106 -2.30 -4.05 -15.67
N ASN A 107 -1.69 -3.06 -16.33
CA ASN A 107 -1.69 -1.67 -15.92
C ASN A 107 -2.58 -0.84 -16.85
N PRO A 108 -3.81 -0.43 -16.45
CA PRO A 108 -4.71 0.36 -17.27
C PRO A 108 -4.32 1.84 -17.33
N SER A 109 -3.33 2.27 -16.55
CA SER A 109 -2.94 3.68 -16.46
C SER A 109 -2.08 4.14 -17.64
N SER A 110 -1.94 5.46 -17.80
CA SER A 110 -1.09 6.09 -18.81
C SER A 110 0.39 6.15 -18.45
N ASP A 111 0.76 5.73 -17.24
CA ASP A 111 2.12 5.78 -16.70
C ASP A 111 2.62 4.39 -16.32
N ALA A 112 3.92 4.18 -16.38
CA ALA A 112 4.51 2.94 -15.90
C ALA A 112 4.42 2.85 -14.37
N VAL A 113 4.08 1.67 -13.83
CA VAL A 113 3.87 1.44 -12.40
C VAL A 113 4.93 0.49 -11.87
N SER A 114 5.68 0.93 -10.86
CA SER A 114 6.62 0.07 -10.13
C SER A 114 5.84 -0.92 -9.25
N LEU A 115 6.18 -2.20 -9.32
CA LEU A 115 5.58 -3.24 -8.50
C LEU A 115 6.20 -3.33 -7.08
N ALA A 116 7.14 -2.47 -6.72
CA ALA A 116 7.75 -2.44 -5.38
C ALA A 116 6.73 -2.16 -4.25
N SER A 117 5.59 -1.52 -4.57
CA SER A 117 4.49 -1.26 -3.65
C SER A 117 3.33 -2.25 -3.78
N TYR A 118 3.54 -3.36 -4.47
CA TYR A 118 2.50 -4.38 -4.68
C TYR A 118 3.02 -5.76 -4.29
N GLN A 119 2.10 -6.59 -3.86
CA GLN A 119 2.36 -8.00 -3.55
C GLN A 119 1.26 -8.86 -4.14
N PHE A 120 1.60 -10.08 -4.54
CA PHE A 120 0.60 -11.09 -4.77
C PHE A 120 0.58 -12.07 -3.60
N VAL A 121 -0.62 -12.47 -3.23
CA VAL A 121 -0.89 -13.27 -2.04
C VAL A 121 -1.67 -14.52 -2.44
N ASN A 122 -1.52 -15.58 -1.67
CA ASN A 122 -2.20 -16.84 -1.94
C ASN A 122 -2.86 -17.40 -0.68
N CYS A 123 -3.95 -18.09 -0.89
CA CYS A 123 -4.71 -18.87 0.08
C CYS A 123 -4.90 -20.27 -0.48
N ALA A 124 -4.38 -21.29 0.20
CA ALA A 124 -4.39 -22.66 -0.28
C ALA A 124 -5.60 -23.44 0.26
N ASN A 125 -6.36 -24.10 -0.64
CA ASN A 125 -7.47 -25.01 -0.28
C ASN A 125 -8.50 -24.41 0.72
N GLY A 126 -8.76 -23.10 0.60
CA GLY A 126 -9.62 -22.38 1.57
C GLY A 126 -8.89 -21.96 2.84
N CYS A 127 -9.06 -20.71 3.24
CA CYS A 127 -8.42 -20.11 4.40
C CYS A 127 -9.23 -18.94 4.93
N ASP A 128 -8.99 -18.55 6.19
CA ASP A 128 -9.64 -17.39 6.80
C ASP A 128 -8.91 -16.07 6.50
N ASP A 129 -7.64 -16.14 6.04
CA ASP A 129 -6.80 -15.00 5.70
C ASP A 129 -5.69 -15.46 4.73
N TRP A 130 -4.99 -14.51 4.09
CA TRP A 130 -3.87 -14.82 3.21
C TRP A 130 -2.73 -15.54 3.93
N GLU A 131 -2.33 -16.70 3.42
CA GLU A 131 -1.32 -17.55 4.04
C GLU A 131 0.08 -17.26 3.53
N TYR A 132 0.18 -16.86 2.27
CA TYR A 132 1.46 -16.62 1.60
C TYR A 132 1.46 -15.23 0.98
N THR A 133 2.51 -14.48 1.27
CA THR A 133 2.74 -13.14 0.73
C THR A 133 4.03 -13.16 -0.08
N ASN A 134 3.97 -12.62 -1.30
CA ASN A 134 5.09 -12.64 -2.22
C ASN A 134 5.32 -11.25 -2.82
N ASP A 135 6.56 -10.77 -2.73
CA ASP A 135 7.00 -9.59 -3.45
C ASP A 135 7.27 -9.95 -4.93
N PHE A 136 7.03 -8.99 -5.83
CA PHE A 136 7.51 -9.08 -7.20
C PHE A 136 9.04 -8.94 -7.25
N ALA A 137 9.65 -9.29 -8.38
CA ALA A 137 11.09 -9.16 -8.56
C ALA A 137 11.57 -7.72 -8.37
N ASP A 138 12.79 -7.55 -7.84
CA ASP A 138 13.38 -6.23 -7.66
C ASP A 138 13.43 -5.46 -8.97
N GLY A 139 12.90 -4.23 -8.97
CA GLY A 139 12.83 -3.36 -10.14
C GLY A 139 11.70 -3.70 -11.12
N ALA A 140 10.81 -4.66 -10.79
CA ALA A 140 9.64 -4.98 -11.59
C ALA A 140 8.79 -3.72 -11.84
N THR A 141 8.41 -3.53 -13.10
CA THR A 141 7.65 -2.34 -13.53
C THR A 141 6.70 -2.72 -14.66
N VAL A 142 5.41 -2.48 -14.48
CA VAL A 142 4.40 -2.69 -15.52
C VAL A 142 4.34 -1.45 -16.40
N PRO A 143 4.61 -1.56 -17.72
CA PRO A 143 4.51 -0.41 -18.63
C PRO A 143 3.09 0.19 -18.66
N ALA A 144 2.97 1.44 -19.07
CA ALA A 144 1.66 2.07 -19.33
C ALA A 144 0.87 1.27 -20.38
N GLY A 145 -0.34 0.85 -20.03
CA GLY A 145 -1.17 0.00 -20.90
C GLY A 145 -0.54 -1.36 -21.23
N GLY A 146 0.42 -1.82 -20.44
CA GLY A 146 1.14 -3.08 -20.61
C GLY A 146 0.88 -4.07 -19.49
N THR A 147 1.57 -5.21 -19.56
CA THR A 147 1.42 -6.34 -18.64
C THR A 147 2.73 -6.69 -17.95
N TRP A 148 2.63 -7.46 -16.88
CA TRP A 148 3.72 -8.15 -16.19
C TRP A 148 3.30 -9.60 -15.94
N THR A 149 3.98 -10.53 -16.60
CA THR A 149 3.64 -11.94 -16.55
C THR A 149 4.59 -12.72 -15.65
N VAL A 150 4.04 -13.40 -14.65
CA VAL A 150 4.78 -14.26 -13.71
C VAL A 150 4.49 -15.71 -14.04
N CYS A 151 5.52 -16.46 -14.45
CA CYS A 151 5.39 -17.86 -14.83
C CYS A 151 6.04 -18.79 -13.80
N HIS A 152 5.55 -20.04 -13.76
CA HIS A 152 6.27 -21.11 -13.07
C HIS A 152 7.62 -21.38 -13.78
N GLY A 153 8.70 -21.59 -13.00
CA GLY A 153 10.05 -21.78 -13.56
C GLY A 153 10.21 -23.00 -14.48
N SER A 154 9.23 -23.93 -14.51
CA SER A 154 9.15 -25.07 -15.43
C SER A 154 7.98 -24.94 -16.39
N PHE A 155 7.49 -23.75 -16.66
CA PHE A 155 6.45 -23.47 -17.64
C PHE A 155 6.90 -23.92 -19.03
N ALA A 156 6.06 -24.70 -19.72
CA ALA A 156 6.42 -25.33 -21.00
C ALA A 156 6.09 -24.46 -22.23
N GLY A 157 5.38 -23.34 -22.04
CA GLY A 157 5.10 -22.38 -23.11
C GLY A 157 6.30 -21.51 -23.46
N ASP A 158 6.06 -20.44 -24.19
CA ASP A 158 7.11 -19.47 -24.55
C ASP A 158 7.53 -18.67 -23.31
N GLN A 159 8.68 -19.01 -22.74
CA GLN A 159 9.21 -18.32 -21.57
C GLN A 159 9.71 -16.90 -21.89
N THR A 160 9.78 -16.48 -23.14
CA THR A 160 10.20 -15.11 -23.49
C THR A 160 9.12 -14.07 -23.22
N VAL A 161 7.88 -14.52 -22.99
CA VAL A 161 6.76 -13.65 -22.55
C VAL A 161 6.63 -13.58 -21.04
N CYS A 162 7.45 -14.32 -20.28
CA CYS A 162 7.48 -14.29 -18.83
C CYS A 162 8.46 -13.20 -18.37
N ASP A 163 7.95 -12.16 -17.73
CA ASP A 163 8.78 -11.09 -17.16
C ASP A 163 9.48 -11.57 -15.89
N GLU A 164 8.85 -12.49 -15.16
CA GLU A 164 9.37 -13.08 -13.95
C GLU A 164 9.10 -14.58 -13.92
N THR A 165 10.06 -15.35 -13.39
CA THR A 165 9.89 -16.79 -13.18
C THR A 165 10.13 -17.16 -11.73
N ARG A 166 9.23 -17.96 -11.16
CA ARG A 166 9.34 -18.48 -9.79
C ARG A 166 8.58 -19.80 -9.63
N THR A 167 8.63 -20.40 -8.46
CA THR A 167 7.76 -21.51 -8.13
C THR A 167 6.37 -20.97 -7.83
N LEU A 168 5.37 -21.37 -8.61
CA LEU A 168 3.96 -21.10 -8.38
C LEU A 168 3.29 -22.38 -7.87
N TYR A 169 2.58 -22.25 -6.75
CA TYR A 169 1.97 -23.41 -6.09
C TYR A 169 0.45 -23.47 -6.27
N HIS A 170 -0.17 -22.40 -6.81
CA HIS A 170 -1.62 -22.38 -6.97
C HIS A 170 -2.10 -23.57 -7.80
N ASN A 171 -3.24 -24.10 -7.42
CA ASN A 171 -4.03 -25.06 -8.18
C ASN A 171 -5.48 -24.53 -8.21
N GLY A 172 -6.41 -25.24 -8.81
CA GLY A 172 -7.74 -24.69 -9.11
C GLY A 172 -8.54 -24.20 -7.91
N ASP A 173 -8.24 -24.67 -6.70
CA ASP A 173 -8.90 -24.35 -5.44
C ASP A 173 -8.10 -23.36 -4.55
N ASP A 174 -6.99 -22.83 -5.05
CA ASP A 174 -6.17 -21.84 -4.36
C ASP A 174 -6.52 -20.42 -4.83
N ALA A 175 -6.92 -19.55 -3.90
CA ALA A 175 -7.16 -18.16 -4.25
C ALA A 175 -5.85 -17.38 -4.37
N GLN A 176 -5.83 -16.41 -5.29
CA GLN A 176 -4.71 -15.51 -5.51
C GLN A 176 -5.19 -14.06 -5.52
N GLY A 177 -4.56 -13.20 -4.73
CA GLY A 177 -4.89 -11.78 -4.64
C GLY A 177 -3.74 -10.86 -5.04
N LEU A 178 -4.07 -9.65 -5.46
CA LEU A 178 -3.15 -8.55 -5.72
C LEU A 178 -3.40 -7.44 -4.70
N ILE A 179 -2.37 -7.07 -3.93
CA ILE A 179 -2.48 -6.09 -2.85
C ILE A 179 -1.53 -4.91 -3.11
N HIS A 180 -2.02 -3.69 -2.89
CA HIS A 180 -1.19 -2.51 -2.75
C HIS A 180 -0.77 -2.36 -1.29
N THR A 181 0.51 -2.54 -0.99
CA THR A 181 1.04 -2.69 0.37
C THR A 181 0.96 -1.43 1.21
N PRO A 182 1.24 -0.20 0.70
CA PRO A 182 1.19 1.00 1.51
C PRO A 182 -0.19 1.31 2.09
N THR A 183 -1.25 0.96 1.37
CA THR A 183 -2.63 1.16 1.81
C THR A 183 -3.31 -0.11 2.32
N SER A 184 -2.63 -1.27 2.23
CA SER A 184 -3.21 -2.60 2.51
C SER A 184 -4.51 -2.85 1.72
N THR A 185 -4.59 -2.32 0.50
CA THR A 185 -5.78 -2.43 -0.34
C THR A 185 -5.69 -3.68 -1.21
N LEU A 186 -6.68 -4.57 -1.10
CA LEU A 186 -6.87 -5.67 -2.04
C LEU A 186 -7.48 -5.10 -3.33
N LEU A 187 -6.74 -5.18 -4.43
CA LEU A 187 -7.12 -4.63 -5.73
C LEU A 187 -7.92 -5.63 -6.55
N ASP A 188 -7.47 -6.88 -6.56
CA ASP A 188 -8.07 -7.91 -7.39
C ASP A 188 -7.85 -9.30 -6.78
N VAL A 189 -8.72 -10.25 -7.14
CA VAL A 189 -8.62 -11.64 -6.68
C VAL A 189 -9.12 -12.61 -7.75
N VAL A 190 -8.44 -13.74 -7.85
CA VAL A 190 -8.90 -14.96 -8.52
C VAL A 190 -9.16 -16.01 -7.45
N GLY A 191 -10.37 -16.57 -7.42
CA GLY A 191 -10.82 -17.40 -6.31
C GLY A 191 -11.29 -16.58 -5.10
N GLY A 192 -11.83 -17.23 -4.09
CA GLY A 192 -12.35 -16.58 -2.89
C GLY A 192 -11.65 -17.03 -1.63
N ILE A 193 -11.47 -16.11 -0.66
CA ILE A 193 -11.10 -16.47 0.70
C ILE A 193 -12.32 -17.06 1.40
N GLY A 194 -12.12 -18.08 2.23
CA GLY A 194 -13.15 -18.75 2.99
C GLY A 194 -13.14 -20.25 2.77
N ALA A 195 -14.31 -20.80 2.51
CA ALA A 195 -14.46 -22.25 2.36
C ALA A 195 -13.74 -22.75 1.08
N ASP A 196 -13.04 -23.86 1.24
CA ASP A 196 -12.44 -24.63 0.13
C ASP A 196 -13.54 -25.01 -0.87
N PRO A 197 -13.40 -24.64 -2.17
CA PRO A 197 -14.33 -25.06 -3.23
C PRO A 197 -14.22 -26.55 -3.57
N GLY A 198 -13.15 -27.19 -3.13
CA GLY A 198 -12.90 -28.63 -3.27
C GLY A 198 -12.09 -28.97 -4.52
N SER A 199 -12.30 -28.34 -5.66
CA SER A 199 -11.59 -28.63 -6.91
C SER A 199 -11.22 -27.35 -7.65
N GLY A 200 -12.17 -26.46 -7.81
CA GLY A 200 -12.01 -25.16 -8.45
C GLY A 200 -13.30 -24.36 -8.32
N TRP A 201 -13.23 -23.06 -8.60
CA TRP A 201 -14.41 -22.22 -8.68
C TRP A 201 -15.06 -22.29 -10.06
N GLU A 202 -16.37 -22.18 -10.06
CA GLU A 202 -17.10 -21.94 -11.29
C GLU A 202 -16.76 -20.54 -11.82
N VAL A 203 -16.53 -20.42 -13.13
CA VAL A 203 -16.27 -19.16 -13.83
C VAL A 203 -17.07 -19.14 -15.12
N ALA A 204 -17.85 -18.09 -15.35
CA ALA A 204 -18.65 -17.93 -16.58
C ALA A 204 -19.58 -19.13 -16.86
N GLY A 205 -20.06 -19.83 -15.83
CA GLY A 205 -20.87 -21.03 -15.95
C GLY A 205 -20.08 -22.31 -16.26
N VAL A 206 -18.75 -22.25 -16.29
CA VAL A 206 -17.89 -23.41 -16.43
C VAL A 206 -17.52 -23.95 -15.06
N ALA A 207 -17.97 -25.14 -14.73
CA ALA A 207 -17.62 -25.80 -13.47
C ALA A 207 -16.10 -26.02 -13.40
N ASP A 208 -15.52 -25.81 -12.20
CA ASP A 208 -14.06 -25.89 -11.99
C ASP A 208 -13.25 -24.98 -12.96
N GLY A 209 -13.80 -23.83 -13.37
CA GLY A 209 -13.20 -22.96 -14.38
C GLY A 209 -11.85 -22.36 -14.03
N THR A 210 -11.45 -22.41 -12.76
CA THR A 210 -10.10 -22.04 -12.30
C THR A 210 -9.11 -23.21 -12.34
N LYS A 211 -9.58 -24.45 -12.53
CA LYS A 211 -8.77 -25.65 -12.56
C LYS A 211 -8.61 -26.17 -13.99
N ASP A 212 -7.42 -26.55 -14.36
CA ASP A 212 -7.13 -27.10 -15.70
C ASP A 212 -7.58 -26.18 -16.85
N HIS A 213 -7.61 -24.88 -16.62
CA HIS A 213 -8.03 -23.87 -17.57
C HIS A 213 -7.09 -22.67 -17.59
N THR A 214 -7.20 -21.87 -18.62
CA THR A 214 -6.72 -20.50 -18.67
C THR A 214 -7.93 -19.58 -18.65
N ILE A 215 -7.95 -18.61 -17.74
CA ILE A 215 -8.98 -17.57 -17.72
C ILE A 215 -8.36 -16.23 -18.13
N VAL A 216 -9.03 -15.53 -19.04
CA VAL A 216 -8.59 -14.25 -19.60
C VAL A 216 -9.64 -13.21 -19.32
N ARG A 217 -9.22 -12.07 -18.81
CA ARG A 217 -10.12 -10.95 -18.50
C ARG A 217 -10.70 -10.35 -19.78
N LYS A 218 -11.98 -10.02 -19.76
CA LYS A 218 -12.63 -9.38 -20.91
C LYS A 218 -12.15 -7.95 -21.11
N SER A 219 -12.19 -7.49 -22.36
CA SER A 219 -11.64 -6.19 -22.77
C SER A 219 -12.40 -4.97 -22.24
N ASP A 220 -13.59 -5.13 -21.75
CA ASP A 220 -14.44 -4.08 -21.15
C ASP A 220 -14.23 -3.92 -19.65
N VAL A 221 -13.44 -4.81 -19.03
CA VAL A 221 -13.04 -4.69 -17.62
C VAL A 221 -11.85 -3.73 -17.52
N THR A 222 -11.98 -2.72 -16.67
CA THR A 222 -11.00 -1.64 -16.54
C THR A 222 -10.38 -1.51 -15.14
N SER A 223 -10.80 -2.37 -14.19
CA SER A 223 -10.30 -2.41 -12.82
C SER A 223 -10.40 -3.83 -12.25
N GLY A 224 -9.72 -4.08 -11.15
CA GLY A 224 -9.87 -5.32 -10.39
C GLY A 224 -11.20 -5.37 -9.62
N ASN A 225 -11.51 -6.54 -9.08
CA ASN A 225 -12.77 -6.82 -8.40
C ASN A 225 -12.78 -6.47 -6.90
N ALA A 226 -11.67 -5.94 -6.37
CA ALA A 226 -11.51 -5.54 -4.97
C ALA A 226 -11.93 -6.63 -3.95
N GLY A 227 -11.78 -7.91 -4.32
CA GLY A 227 -12.13 -9.08 -3.51
C GLY A 227 -13.53 -9.66 -3.75
N ASP A 228 -14.34 -9.06 -4.62
CA ASP A 228 -15.65 -9.62 -4.99
C ASP A 228 -15.52 -10.64 -6.12
N TRP A 229 -14.92 -11.79 -5.78
CA TRP A 229 -14.75 -12.88 -6.74
C TRP A 229 -16.07 -13.39 -7.32
N ALA A 230 -17.12 -13.47 -6.50
CA ALA A 230 -18.40 -14.01 -6.93
C ALA A 230 -19.04 -13.17 -8.06
N ALA A 231 -18.94 -11.84 -7.95
CA ALA A 231 -19.38 -10.96 -9.02
C ALA A 231 -18.49 -11.06 -10.26
N SER A 232 -17.17 -11.13 -10.07
CA SER A 232 -16.18 -11.23 -11.17
C SER A 232 -16.27 -12.55 -11.93
N ALA A 233 -16.40 -13.67 -11.22
CA ALA A 233 -16.55 -14.99 -11.83
C ALA A 233 -17.83 -15.12 -12.65
N GLY A 234 -18.92 -14.51 -12.20
CA GLY A 234 -20.24 -14.57 -12.82
C GLY A 234 -20.84 -15.98 -12.83
N THR A 235 -22.04 -16.08 -13.36
CA THR A 235 -22.79 -17.34 -13.47
C THR A 235 -22.91 -17.85 -14.90
N ASP A 236 -22.65 -16.98 -15.86
CA ASP A 236 -22.57 -17.31 -17.29
C ASP A 236 -21.57 -16.38 -18.00
N TYR A 237 -21.37 -16.60 -19.29
CA TYR A 237 -20.46 -15.77 -20.08
C TYR A 237 -20.82 -14.28 -20.08
N ASN A 238 -22.10 -13.90 -19.98
CA ASN A 238 -22.50 -12.51 -20.15
C ASN A 238 -22.26 -11.69 -18.88
N ASP A 239 -22.42 -12.30 -17.72
CA ASP A 239 -22.25 -11.61 -16.42
C ASP A 239 -20.84 -11.80 -15.82
N SER A 240 -20.02 -12.73 -16.34
CA SER A 240 -18.63 -12.91 -15.94
C SER A 240 -17.73 -11.84 -16.53
N GLU A 241 -16.69 -11.46 -15.79
CA GLU A 241 -15.58 -10.64 -16.29
C GLU A 241 -14.54 -11.46 -17.05
N TRP A 242 -14.69 -12.78 -17.09
CA TRP A 242 -13.70 -13.72 -17.61
C TRP A 242 -14.19 -14.52 -18.81
N VAL A 243 -13.23 -14.93 -19.62
CA VAL A 243 -13.38 -15.93 -20.65
C VAL A 243 -12.61 -17.16 -20.21
N VAL A 244 -13.27 -18.31 -20.13
CA VAL A 244 -12.64 -19.59 -19.77
C VAL A 244 -12.18 -20.31 -21.05
N LEU A 245 -10.89 -20.61 -21.12
CA LEU A 245 -10.24 -21.24 -22.26
C LEU A 245 -9.74 -22.63 -21.88
N PRO A 246 -9.53 -23.53 -22.87
CA PRO A 246 -8.98 -24.85 -22.62
C PRO A 246 -7.64 -24.82 -21.88
N GLN A 247 -7.34 -25.89 -21.14
CA GLN A 247 -6.06 -26.11 -20.49
C GLN A 247 -4.89 -25.90 -21.46
N ASN A 248 -3.85 -25.19 -20.98
CA ASN A 248 -2.63 -24.86 -21.74
C ASN A 248 -2.90 -23.95 -22.97
N THR A 249 -3.89 -23.07 -22.91
CA THR A 249 -4.06 -21.98 -23.87
C THR A 249 -3.21 -20.80 -23.43
N TRP A 250 -2.24 -20.38 -24.27
CA TRP A 250 -1.26 -19.32 -23.94
C TRP A 250 -1.19 -18.22 -24.99
N ASP A 251 -2.19 -18.17 -25.88
CA ASP A 251 -2.19 -17.29 -27.05
C ASP A 251 -2.38 -15.80 -26.70
N TYR A 252 -2.74 -15.52 -25.46
CA TYR A 252 -3.10 -14.17 -25.00
C TYR A 252 -2.06 -13.53 -24.09
N MET A 253 -1.06 -14.30 -23.64
CA MET A 253 -0.01 -13.84 -22.73
C MET A 253 0.78 -12.64 -23.28
N GLY A 254 1.16 -11.74 -22.40
CA GLY A 254 2.04 -10.61 -22.70
C GLY A 254 1.31 -9.38 -23.24
N SER A 255 -0.02 -9.36 -23.22
CA SER A 255 -0.83 -8.22 -23.64
C SER A 255 -2.25 -8.26 -23.12
N HIS A 256 -2.87 -7.10 -22.99
CA HIS A 256 -4.28 -6.89 -22.68
C HIS A 256 -4.69 -5.49 -23.21
N PRO A 257 -5.94 -5.27 -23.66
CA PRO A 257 -7.10 -6.17 -23.70
C PRO A 257 -7.16 -7.04 -24.98
N HIS A 258 -7.95 -8.12 -24.90
CA HIS A 258 -8.22 -9.02 -26.03
C HIS A 258 -9.70 -8.99 -26.44
N THR A 259 -9.92 -9.08 -27.75
CA THR A 259 -11.27 -9.22 -28.32
C THR A 259 -11.54 -10.68 -28.65
N PHE A 260 -12.52 -11.26 -27.99
CA PHE A 260 -12.98 -12.62 -28.27
C PHE A 260 -14.15 -12.58 -29.25
N THR A 261 -14.00 -13.27 -30.37
CA THR A 261 -15.11 -13.49 -31.33
C THR A 261 -15.59 -14.92 -31.15
N PHE A 262 -16.72 -15.10 -30.51
CA PHE A 262 -17.39 -16.40 -30.46
C PHE A 262 -18.30 -16.52 -31.70
N ASP A 263 -18.04 -17.53 -32.50
CA ASP A 263 -18.97 -17.90 -33.53
C ASP A 263 -20.22 -18.49 -32.84
N CYS A 264 -21.38 -17.88 -33.04
CA CYS A 264 -22.66 -18.27 -32.42
C CYS A 264 -23.17 -19.65 -32.96
N ALA A 265 -22.26 -20.47 -33.47
CA ALA A 265 -22.53 -21.79 -34.03
C ALA A 265 -21.82 -22.87 -33.20
N GLY A 266 -22.34 -23.15 -31.98
CA GLY A 266 -21.84 -24.26 -31.21
C GLY A 266 -22.64 -24.54 -29.98
#